data_672e97e80f1c5181475ff94b19dacf3b
#
_entry.id   672e97e80f1c5181475ff94b19dacf3b
#
_cell.length_a   1.000
_cell.length_b   1.000
_cell.length_c   1.000
_cell.angle_alpha   90.00
_cell.angle_beta   90.00
_cell.angle_gamma   90.00
#
_symmetry.space_group_name_H-M   'P 1'
#
loop_
_entity.id
_entity.type
_entity.pdbx_description
1 polymer ?
#
loop_
_entity_poly.entity_id
_entity_poly.type
_entity_poly.pdbx_seq_one_letter_code
_entity_poly.pdbx_strand_id
1 'polypeptide(L)'
;MIASTQPPCHNRLKLLNSFSVSLSGPWATKSKDFTDTSFMIAIRVLQEAQQRIFQSTGTPRRIRCFFSEINANAFAELRDAVAAFHKPQDSFEIKTYHGKFEDAVDEIEQFIGKSFPLIFIDPTGWTGYPLNKIRPLFMRPKCEVLVNFMYEFVNRFSYSDDEDTIASLAPILGGPDWRSRLDPTLPRGLGVEKLFRETLKSVGSFDFVISTKIDKATADRPHFFITYGTKSPDGLKTFRKTEYDALREHARGRANAKEKLREQQSNMVDLFAGHQAEVQEETIDDIVNAQKEAASKDLMMALQKHGPQRFSTVVVRLLQAYMLRETNIKDICVDLAKIGRIDNTWGGGSRKPRDRDVIRLPSARP
;
A
#
# COMPACT_ATOMS: atom_id res chain seq x y z
N MET A 1 -25.59 -24.71 24.19
CA MET A 1 -24.33 -25.13 23.53
C MET A 1 -24.34 -24.53 22.14
N ILE A 2 -23.70 -23.39 21.99
CA ILE A 2 -23.54 -22.73 20.69
C ILE A 2 -22.07 -22.86 20.33
N ALA A 3 -21.77 -23.71 19.35
CA ALA A 3 -20.43 -23.91 18.82
C ALA A 3 -20.04 -22.72 17.97
N SER A 4 -19.08 -21.92 18.45
CA SER A 4 -18.47 -20.84 17.68
C SER A 4 -17.48 -21.46 16.68
N THR A 5 -17.86 -21.49 15.42
CA THR A 5 -16.94 -21.82 14.32
C THR A 5 -16.06 -20.61 14.01
N GLN A 6 -14.89 -20.55 14.60
CA GLN A 6 -13.82 -19.64 14.15
C GLN A 6 -13.27 -20.08 12.78
N PRO A 7 -13.04 -19.18 11.84
CA PRO A 7 -12.40 -19.51 10.57
C PRO A 7 -10.89 -19.77 10.78
N PRO A 8 -10.27 -20.63 9.96
CA PRO A 8 -8.87 -21.04 10.14
C PRO A 8 -7.90 -19.94 9.64
N CYS A 9 -7.56 -19.02 10.51
CA CYS A 9 -6.46 -18.05 10.30
C CYS A 9 -5.06 -18.61 10.61
N HIS A 10 -4.92 -19.89 10.92
CA HIS A 10 -3.72 -20.44 11.58
C HIS A 10 -2.47 -20.61 10.69
N ASN A 11 -2.58 -20.58 9.35
CA ASN A 11 -1.42 -20.89 8.49
C ASN A 11 -0.64 -19.68 7.95
N ARG A 12 -1.14 -18.45 8.08
CA ARG A 12 -0.47 -17.26 7.52
C ARG A 12 0.55 -16.60 8.46
N LEU A 13 0.39 -16.76 9.77
CA LEU A 13 1.26 -16.12 10.77
C LEU A 13 2.61 -16.84 10.98
N LYS A 14 2.78 -18.04 10.48
CA LYS A 14 4.03 -18.82 10.64
C LYS A 14 5.22 -18.30 9.84
N LEU A 15 5.00 -17.41 8.85
CA LEU A 15 6.06 -16.94 7.94
C LEU A 15 6.75 -15.64 8.38
N LEU A 16 6.21 -14.92 9.37
CA LEU A 16 6.75 -13.63 9.81
C LEU A 16 7.44 -13.79 11.15
N ASN A 17 8.69 -14.24 11.14
CA ASN A 17 9.49 -14.39 12.36
C ASN A 17 10.07 -13.05 12.86
N SER A 18 10.15 -12.03 12.02
CA SER A 18 10.58 -10.68 12.37
C SER A 18 10.19 -9.68 11.29
N PHE A 19 9.86 -8.46 11.68
CA PHE A 19 9.62 -7.33 10.82
C PHE A 19 10.76 -6.34 10.92
N SER A 20 11.10 -5.70 9.80
CA SER A 20 11.97 -4.55 9.76
C SER A 20 11.29 -3.45 8.98
N VAL A 21 11.16 -2.27 9.59
CA VAL A 21 10.61 -1.08 8.95
C VAL A 21 11.73 -0.06 8.86
N SER A 22 11.95 0.48 7.67
CA SER A 22 12.87 1.59 7.46
C SER A 22 12.07 2.81 7.06
N LEU A 23 12.23 3.88 7.80
CA LEU A 23 11.57 5.17 7.59
C LEU A 23 12.64 6.25 7.40
N SER A 24 12.41 7.11 6.42
CA SER A 24 13.26 8.28 6.20
C SER A 24 12.39 9.50 5.93
N GLY A 25 12.68 10.61 6.56
CA GLY A 25 12.05 11.89 6.25
C GLY A 25 11.97 12.83 7.45
N PRO A 26 12.05 14.14 7.22
CA PRO A 26 11.80 15.11 8.26
C PRO A 26 10.32 15.06 8.63
N TRP A 27 10.07 14.99 9.91
CA TRP A 27 8.73 15.06 10.48
C TRP A 27 8.47 16.44 11.06
N ALA A 28 7.35 17.01 10.65
CA ALA A 28 6.76 18.14 11.36
C ALA A 28 5.79 17.58 12.38
N THR A 29 6.10 17.70 13.67
CA THR A 29 5.17 17.31 14.74
C THR A 29 4.51 18.53 15.37
N LYS A 30 3.22 18.38 15.72
CA LYS A 30 2.50 19.31 16.58
C LYS A 30 2.37 18.78 18.02
N SER A 31 2.74 17.54 18.20
CA SER A 31 2.61 16.79 19.44
C SER A 31 3.96 16.71 20.16
N LYS A 32 3.97 17.03 21.45
CA LYS A 32 5.19 16.97 22.29
C LYS A 32 5.78 15.56 22.44
N ASP A 33 4.95 14.54 22.24
CA ASP A 33 5.30 13.12 22.35
C ASP A 33 5.43 12.42 20.98
N PHE A 34 5.51 13.20 19.90
CA PHE A 34 5.68 12.72 18.51
C PHE A 34 4.57 11.78 18.03
N THR A 35 3.40 11.75 18.67
CA THR A 35 2.32 10.81 18.37
C THR A 35 1.76 10.91 16.96
N ASP A 36 1.94 12.05 16.33
CA ASP A 36 1.52 12.37 14.96
C ASP A 36 2.59 12.10 13.89
N THR A 37 3.74 11.58 14.28
CA THR A 37 4.83 11.27 13.35
C THR A 37 4.75 9.85 12.81
N SER A 38 5.23 9.64 11.56
CA SER A 38 5.22 8.33 10.91
C SER A 38 6.00 7.27 11.69
N PHE A 39 7.15 7.62 12.27
CA PHE A 39 7.94 6.65 13.06
C PHE A 39 7.23 6.23 14.35
N MET A 40 6.59 7.15 15.06
CA MET A 40 5.89 6.84 16.30
C MET A 40 4.62 6.03 16.03
N ILE A 41 3.88 6.36 14.98
CA ILE A 41 2.74 5.57 14.51
C ILE A 41 3.19 4.15 14.17
N ALA A 42 4.30 4.00 13.42
CA ALA A 42 4.83 2.68 13.08
C ALA A 42 5.21 1.86 14.33
N ILE A 43 5.89 2.46 15.30
CA ILE A 43 6.26 1.79 16.56
C ILE A 43 5.01 1.29 17.29
N ARG A 44 4.01 2.13 17.48
CA ARG A 44 2.77 1.77 18.18
C ARG A 44 2.01 0.64 17.48
N VAL A 45 1.82 0.76 16.17
CA VAL A 45 1.14 -0.27 15.36
C VAL A 45 1.89 -1.60 15.43
N LEU A 46 3.21 -1.59 15.39
CA LEU A 46 4.03 -2.80 15.47
C LEU A 46 4.01 -3.43 16.86
N GLN A 47 4.01 -2.62 17.93
CA GLN A 47 3.84 -3.13 19.31
C GLN A 47 2.47 -3.77 19.51
N GLU A 48 1.39 -3.13 19.03
CA GLU A 48 0.06 -3.72 19.06
C GLU A 48 0.00 -5.03 18.26
N ALA A 49 0.60 -5.06 17.08
CA ALA A 49 0.65 -6.27 16.24
C ALA A 49 1.43 -7.39 16.95
N GLN A 50 2.56 -7.08 17.58
CA GLN A 50 3.35 -8.03 18.37
C GLN A 50 2.51 -8.63 19.51
N GLN A 51 1.81 -7.77 20.25
CA GLN A 51 0.96 -8.20 21.36
C GLN A 51 -0.21 -9.08 20.89
N ARG A 52 -0.90 -8.71 19.82
CA ARG A 52 -2.00 -9.51 19.24
C ARG A 52 -1.51 -10.87 18.76
N ILE A 53 -0.35 -10.93 18.11
CA ILE A 53 0.25 -12.19 17.67
C ILE A 53 0.61 -13.05 18.88
N PHE A 54 1.22 -12.47 19.91
CA PHE A 54 1.54 -13.20 21.14
C PHE A 54 0.28 -13.77 21.80
N GLN A 55 -0.79 -12.98 21.94
CA GLN A 55 -2.07 -13.43 22.51
C GLN A 55 -2.68 -14.59 21.71
N SER A 56 -2.52 -14.60 20.39
CA SER A 56 -3.11 -15.62 19.52
C SER A 56 -2.26 -16.88 19.36
N THR A 57 -0.93 -16.78 19.52
CA THR A 57 0.01 -17.87 19.22
C THR A 57 0.81 -18.36 20.42
N GLY A 58 0.81 -17.62 21.53
CA GLY A 58 1.69 -17.83 22.68
C GLY A 58 3.19 -17.63 22.40
N THR A 59 3.56 -17.19 21.19
CA THR A 59 4.97 -17.07 20.80
C THR A 59 5.29 -15.59 20.49
N PRO A 60 6.26 -14.99 21.20
CA PRO A 60 6.67 -13.63 20.91
C PRO A 60 7.32 -13.54 19.51
N ARG A 61 7.01 -12.49 18.79
CA ARG A 61 7.64 -12.18 17.49
C ARG A 61 8.70 -11.13 17.67
N ARG A 62 9.83 -11.34 17.03
CA ARG A 62 10.90 -10.34 17.00
C ARG A 62 10.53 -9.25 16.00
N ILE A 63 10.50 -8.01 16.48
CA ILE A 63 10.30 -6.82 15.65
C ILE A 63 11.56 -5.99 15.67
N ARG A 64 11.94 -5.50 14.51
CA ARG A 64 13.10 -4.63 14.32
C ARG A 64 12.70 -3.40 13.54
N CYS A 65 12.95 -2.23 14.09
CA CYS A 65 12.71 -0.95 13.43
C CYS A 65 14.05 -0.28 13.16
N PHE A 66 14.24 0.16 11.92
CA PHE A 66 15.41 0.95 11.52
C PHE A 66 14.93 2.31 11.03
N PHE A 67 15.45 3.38 11.60
CA PHE A 67 15.08 4.75 11.25
C PHE A 67 16.33 5.52 10.82
N SER A 68 16.27 6.22 9.69
CA SER A 68 17.33 7.10 9.21
C SER A 68 16.84 8.54 9.14
N GLU A 69 17.69 9.48 9.56
CA GLU A 69 17.44 10.91 9.49
C GLU A 69 18.76 11.64 9.19
N ILE A 70 18.70 12.54 8.18
CA ILE A 70 19.88 13.29 7.74
C ILE A 70 20.11 14.56 8.56
N ASN A 71 19.04 15.20 9.04
CA ASN A 71 19.16 16.42 9.83
C ASN A 71 19.62 16.08 11.26
N ALA A 72 20.71 16.68 11.71
CA ALA A 72 21.33 16.37 13.00
C ALA A 72 20.38 16.65 14.19
N ASN A 73 19.62 17.75 14.16
CA ASN A 73 18.70 18.09 15.24
C ASN A 73 17.53 17.12 15.28
N ALA A 74 16.90 16.88 14.13
CA ALA A 74 15.82 15.90 14.00
C ALA A 74 16.28 14.48 14.36
N PHE A 75 17.52 14.11 14.03
CA PHE A 75 18.10 12.83 14.43
C PHE A 75 18.27 12.72 15.96
N ALA A 76 18.71 13.77 16.63
CA ALA A 76 18.80 13.77 18.08
C ALA A 76 17.43 13.59 18.73
N GLU A 77 16.41 14.33 18.26
CA GLU A 77 15.02 14.19 18.72
C GLU A 77 14.47 12.77 18.46
N LEU A 78 14.69 12.22 17.27
CA LEU A 78 14.31 10.85 16.93
C LEU A 78 14.93 9.84 17.90
N ARG A 79 16.26 9.90 18.07
CA ARG A 79 16.98 8.98 18.93
C ARG A 79 16.43 8.99 20.35
N ASP A 80 16.20 10.18 20.88
CA ASP A 80 15.70 10.35 22.26
C ASP A 80 14.24 9.89 22.38
N ALA A 81 13.39 10.21 21.38
CA ALA A 81 11.99 9.77 21.35
C ALA A 81 11.83 8.25 21.28
N VAL A 82 12.70 7.54 20.53
CA VAL A 82 12.56 6.08 20.35
C VAL A 82 13.27 5.27 21.44
N ALA A 83 14.12 5.88 22.26
CA ALA A 83 14.93 5.18 23.27
C ALA A 83 14.08 4.36 24.25
N ALA A 84 12.93 4.91 24.69
CA ALA A 84 12.02 4.24 25.61
C ALA A 84 11.34 2.99 25.01
N PHE A 85 11.31 2.88 23.69
CA PHE A 85 10.68 1.78 22.96
C PHE A 85 11.67 0.68 22.55
N HIS A 86 12.98 0.94 22.64
CA HIS A 86 14.01 -0.06 22.38
C HIS A 86 14.08 -1.06 23.55
N LYS A 87 13.48 -2.24 23.35
CA LYS A 87 13.36 -3.30 24.36
C LYS A 87 13.75 -4.66 23.77
N PRO A 88 15.06 -4.92 23.58
CA PRO A 88 15.55 -6.18 23.01
C PRO A 88 15.13 -7.41 23.80
N GLN A 89 15.02 -7.27 25.15
CA GLN A 89 14.51 -8.33 26.03
C GLN A 89 13.07 -8.74 25.71
N ASP A 90 12.25 -7.81 25.19
CA ASP A 90 10.88 -8.03 24.77
C ASP A 90 10.79 -8.36 23.26
N SER A 91 11.91 -8.64 22.63
CA SER A 91 12.02 -8.88 21.18
C SER A 91 11.59 -7.70 20.31
N PHE A 92 11.74 -6.46 20.81
CA PHE A 92 11.47 -5.23 20.08
C PHE A 92 12.74 -4.38 20.01
N GLU A 93 13.40 -4.37 18.83
CA GLU A 93 14.67 -3.71 18.63
C GLU A 93 14.50 -2.48 17.74
N ILE A 94 15.09 -1.36 18.16
CA ILE A 94 15.13 -0.13 17.34
C ILE A 94 16.60 0.24 17.10
N LYS A 95 16.90 0.57 15.85
CA LYS A 95 18.18 1.12 15.44
C LYS A 95 17.96 2.44 14.72
N THR A 96 18.77 3.43 15.01
CA THR A 96 18.75 4.74 14.36
C THR A 96 20.05 4.98 13.60
N TYR A 97 19.98 5.69 12.49
CA TYR A 97 21.11 6.04 11.64
C TYR A 97 21.09 7.54 11.31
N HIS A 98 22.18 8.23 11.58
CA HIS A 98 22.35 9.63 11.19
C HIS A 98 22.98 9.71 9.80
N GLY A 99 22.19 10.00 8.81
CA GLY A 99 22.63 10.10 7.42
C GLY A 99 21.51 9.82 6.41
N LYS A 100 21.90 9.79 5.14
CA LYS A 100 20.98 9.49 4.05
C LYS A 100 20.58 8.01 4.09
N PHE A 101 19.31 7.75 3.79
CA PHE A 101 18.77 6.39 3.72
C PHE A 101 19.54 5.49 2.75
N GLU A 102 19.87 6.02 1.57
CA GLU A 102 20.61 5.28 0.55
C GLU A 102 22.06 4.95 0.92
N ASP A 103 22.62 5.62 1.92
CA ASP A 103 23.98 5.34 2.43
C ASP A 103 23.96 4.31 3.57
N ALA A 104 22.79 4.05 4.14
CA ALA A 104 22.58 3.07 5.20
C ALA A 104 22.28 1.65 4.71
N VAL A 105 22.27 1.38 3.40
CA VAL A 105 21.82 0.11 2.80
C VAL A 105 22.51 -1.10 3.42
N ASP A 106 23.84 -1.09 3.52
CA ASP A 106 24.60 -2.21 4.07
C ASP A 106 24.26 -2.45 5.56
N GLU A 107 24.09 -1.35 6.31
CA GLU A 107 23.75 -1.41 7.72
C GLU A 107 22.31 -1.91 7.94
N ILE A 108 21.38 -1.50 7.07
CA ILE A 108 20.01 -2.00 7.05
C ILE A 108 20.00 -3.50 6.71
N GLU A 109 20.75 -3.94 5.71
CA GLU A 109 20.83 -5.36 5.34
C GLU A 109 21.37 -6.23 6.48
N GLN A 110 22.42 -5.78 7.15
CA GLN A 110 22.95 -6.46 8.35
C GLN A 110 21.89 -6.51 9.46
N PHE A 111 21.23 -5.41 9.72
CA PHE A 111 20.21 -5.32 10.77
C PHE A 111 18.99 -6.19 10.45
N ILE A 112 18.50 -6.21 9.21
CA ILE A 112 17.41 -7.07 8.77
C ILE A 112 17.79 -8.56 8.97
N GLY A 113 18.99 -8.96 8.63
CA GLY A 113 19.44 -10.37 8.70
C GLY A 113 18.53 -11.29 7.90
N LYS A 114 17.93 -12.30 8.56
CA LYS A 114 16.99 -13.27 7.94
C LYS A 114 15.51 -12.86 8.07
N SER A 115 15.23 -11.67 8.57
CA SER A 115 13.86 -11.16 8.78
C SER A 115 13.16 -10.85 7.46
N PHE A 116 11.83 -10.78 7.54
CA PHE A 116 11.02 -10.22 6.46
C PHE A 116 11.05 -8.68 6.53
N PRO A 117 11.57 -7.97 5.54
CA PRO A 117 11.55 -6.52 5.52
C PRO A 117 10.25 -5.96 4.93
N LEU A 118 9.67 -5.01 5.62
CA LEU A 118 8.77 -4.01 5.06
C LEU A 118 9.54 -2.69 5.02
N ILE A 119 9.81 -2.20 3.82
CA ILE A 119 10.56 -0.96 3.61
C ILE A 119 9.55 0.14 3.34
N PHE A 120 9.56 1.17 4.17
CA PHE A 120 8.74 2.36 3.96
C PHE A 120 9.63 3.55 3.62
N ILE A 121 9.41 4.14 2.45
CA ILE A 121 10.14 5.29 1.94
C ILE A 121 9.18 6.47 1.90
N ASP A 122 9.43 7.45 2.78
CA ASP A 122 8.61 8.65 2.93
C ASP A 122 9.48 9.91 2.74
N PRO A 123 9.85 10.24 1.50
CA PRO A 123 10.70 11.39 1.21
C PRO A 123 9.92 12.69 1.28
N THR A 124 10.59 13.80 1.57
CA THR A 124 10.00 15.15 1.47
C THR A 124 9.87 15.68 0.04
N GLY A 125 10.40 14.95 -0.93
CA GLY A 125 10.41 15.32 -2.34
C GLY A 125 10.62 14.09 -3.23
N TRP A 126 11.37 14.25 -4.31
CA TRP A 126 11.69 13.14 -5.23
C TRP A 126 13.14 12.68 -5.14
N THR A 127 13.93 13.24 -4.23
CA THR A 127 15.34 12.86 -4.00
C THR A 127 15.48 12.01 -2.75
N GLY A 128 16.67 11.42 -2.54
CA GLY A 128 16.98 10.69 -1.31
C GLY A 128 16.64 9.20 -1.34
N TYR A 129 16.12 8.68 -2.48
CA TYR A 129 15.87 7.24 -2.66
C TYR A 129 16.18 6.76 -4.08
N PRO A 130 17.40 6.93 -4.58
CA PRO A 130 17.80 6.45 -5.89
C PRO A 130 17.61 4.93 -5.98
N LEU A 131 16.64 4.48 -6.78
CA LEU A 131 16.16 3.08 -6.77
C LEU A 131 17.28 2.06 -7.00
N ASN A 132 18.26 2.38 -7.87
CA ASN A 132 19.39 1.50 -8.11
C ASN A 132 20.33 1.37 -6.90
N LYS A 133 20.49 2.42 -6.10
CA LYS A 133 21.34 2.42 -4.92
C LYS A 133 20.73 1.60 -3.77
N ILE A 134 19.40 1.69 -3.61
CA ILE A 134 18.65 0.95 -2.59
C ILE A 134 18.16 -0.42 -3.07
N ARG A 135 18.43 -0.78 -4.34
CA ARG A 135 18.06 -2.07 -4.94
C ARG A 135 18.43 -3.30 -4.09
N PRO A 136 19.58 -3.40 -3.42
CA PRO A 136 19.94 -4.56 -2.59
C PRO A 136 18.84 -4.90 -1.59
N LEU A 137 18.22 -3.90 -0.95
CA LEU A 137 17.11 -4.11 0.00
C LEU A 137 15.90 -4.82 -0.62
N PHE A 138 15.65 -4.60 -1.93
CA PHE A 138 14.52 -5.16 -2.65
C PHE A 138 14.79 -6.59 -3.17
N MET A 139 16.05 -6.97 -3.34
CA MET A 139 16.42 -8.25 -3.98
C MET A 139 16.15 -9.48 -3.11
N ARG A 140 15.71 -9.29 -1.88
CA ARG A 140 15.35 -10.39 -0.98
C ARG A 140 14.14 -11.16 -1.52
N PRO A 141 14.11 -12.50 -1.37
CA PRO A 141 12.99 -13.33 -1.86
C PRO A 141 11.64 -12.93 -1.26
N LYS A 142 11.64 -12.48 -0.02
CA LYS A 142 10.46 -11.97 0.69
C LYS A 142 10.75 -10.54 1.11
N CYS A 143 10.20 -9.58 0.39
CA CYS A 143 10.35 -8.16 0.65
C CYS A 143 9.07 -7.46 0.19
N GLU A 144 8.67 -6.47 0.96
CA GLU A 144 7.61 -5.55 0.58
C GLU A 144 8.10 -4.12 0.72
N VAL A 145 7.63 -3.25 -0.16
CA VAL A 145 7.97 -1.84 -0.13
C VAL A 145 6.72 -0.98 -0.22
N LEU A 146 6.69 0.07 0.56
CA LEU A 146 5.76 1.18 0.45
C LEU A 146 6.56 2.44 0.15
N VAL A 147 6.20 3.15 -0.91
CA VAL A 147 6.82 4.43 -1.25
C VAL A 147 5.76 5.51 -1.28
N ASN A 148 5.96 6.55 -0.51
CA ASN A 148 5.19 7.78 -0.64
C ASN A 148 5.73 8.57 -1.85
N PHE A 149 5.16 8.29 -3.03
CA PHE A 149 5.53 8.97 -4.26
C PHE A 149 4.91 10.37 -4.30
N MET A 150 5.73 11.38 -4.10
CA MET A 150 5.34 12.79 -3.98
C MET A 150 4.87 13.38 -5.33
N TYR A 151 3.73 12.87 -5.80
CA TYR A 151 3.15 13.16 -7.11
C TYR A 151 3.05 14.66 -7.43
N GLU A 152 2.59 15.47 -6.49
CA GLU A 152 2.40 16.91 -6.73
C GLU A 152 3.72 17.60 -7.11
N PHE A 153 4.80 17.26 -6.40
CA PHE A 153 6.13 17.78 -6.69
C PHE A 153 6.64 17.24 -8.03
N VAL A 154 6.62 15.93 -8.20
CA VAL A 154 7.13 15.28 -9.42
C VAL A 154 6.35 15.73 -10.64
N ASN A 155 5.02 15.83 -10.58
CA ASN A 155 4.21 16.33 -11.67
C ASN A 155 4.56 17.77 -12.03
N ARG A 156 4.69 18.67 -11.05
CA ARG A 156 5.07 20.07 -11.26
C ARG A 156 6.41 20.19 -11.96
N PHE A 157 7.42 19.48 -11.49
CA PHE A 157 8.79 19.58 -12.00
C PHE A 157 9.04 18.72 -13.25
N SER A 158 8.19 17.75 -13.55
CA SER A 158 8.29 16.98 -14.79
C SER A 158 8.10 17.80 -16.06
N TYR A 159 7.53 19.01 -15.95
CA TYR A 159 7.39 19.97 -17.05
C TYR A 159 8.57 20.95 -17.17
N SER A 160 9.49 20.94 -16.20
CA SER A 160 10.66 21.82 -16.23
C SER A 160 11.55 21.52 -17.44
N ASP A 161 12.09 22.56 -18.07
CA ASP A 161 13.13 22.44 -19.09
C ASP A 161 14.54 22.59 -18.49
N ASP A 162 14.63 22.79 -17.17
CA ASP A 162 15.87 22.84 -16.42
C ASP A 162 16.53 21.46 -16.36
N GLU A 163 17.74 21.35 -16.91
CA GLU A 163 18.48 20.09 -17.02
C GLU A 163 18.80 19.46 -15.66
N ASP A 164 19.09 20.27 -14.64
CA ASP A 164 19.39 19.78 -13.30
C ASP A 164 18.16 19.15 -12.65
N THR A 165 17.01 19.79 -12.84
CA THR A 165 15.71 19.23 -12.39
C THR A 165 15.41 17.91 -13.10
N ILE A 166 15.61 17.85 -14.43
CA ILE A 166 15.41 16.63 -15.23
C ILE A 166 16.33 15.50 -14.73
N ALA A 167 17.62 15.83 -14.55
CA ALA A 167 18.61 14.88 -14.07
C ALA A 167 18.30 14.38 -12.65
N SER A 168 17.76 15.23 -11.78
CA SER A 168 17.41 14.87 -10.40
C SER A 168 16.26 13.84 -10.29
N LEU A 169 15.40 13.74 -11.31
CA LEU A 169 14.32 12.75 -11.40
C LEU A 169 14.79 11.39 -11.96
N ALA A 170 15.89 11.38 -12.71
CA ALA A 170 16.41 10.17 -13.34
C ALA A 170 16.63 8.98 -12.38
N PRO A 171 17.15 9.17 -11.14
CA PRO A 171 17.38 8.07 -10.20
C PRO A 171 16.12 7.31 -9.76
N ILE A 172 14.95 7.93 -9.82
CA ILE A 172 13.67 7.30 -9.44
C ILE A 172 12.85 6.88 -10.66
N LEU A 173 13.12 7.45 -11.85
CA LEU A 173 12.40 7.15 -13.08
C LEU A 173 13.20 6.26 -14.06
N GLY A 174 14.30 5.67 -13.60
CA GLY A 174 15.03 4.63 -14.29
C GLY A 174 16.06 5.09 -15.31
N GLY A 175 16.51 6.35 -15.25
CA GLY A 175 17.61 6.85 -16.09
C GLY A 175 17.35 8.20 -16.72
N PRO A 176 18.37 8.80 -17.36
CA PRO A 176 18.30 10.14 -17.93
C PRO A 176 17.31 10.27 -19.11
N ASP A 177 16.99 9.16 -19.76
CA ASP A 177 16.07 9.06 -20.88
C ASP A 177 14.59 8.92 -20.46
N TRP A 178 14.27 9.09 -19.19
CA TRP A 178 12.94 8.83 -18.62
C TRP A 178 11.80 9.55 -19.36
N ARG A 179 12.06 10.75 -19.90
CA ARG A 179 11.04 11.51 -20.66
C ARG A 179 10.57 10.81 -21.93
N SER A 180 11.48 10.16 -22.66
CA SER A 180 11.16 9.43 -23.90
C SER A 180 10.35 8.14 -23.62
N ARG A 181 10.35 7.68 -22.37
CA ARG A 181 9.64 6.49 -21.92
C ARG A 181 8.24 6.78 -21.36
N LEU A 182 7.84 8.06 -21.31
CA LEU A 182 6.50 8.41 -20.85
C LEU A 182 5.46 7.93 -21.87
N ASP A 183 4.34 7.41 -21.33
CA ASP A 183 3.19 7.03 -22.14
C ASP A 183 2.49 8.30 -22.70
N PRO A 184 2.54 8.55 -24.01
CA PRO A 184 1.97 9.76 -24.61
C PRO A 184 0.44 9.80 -24.57
N THR A 185 -0.21 8.68 -24.30
CA THR A 185 -1.69 8.58 -24.22
C THR A 185 -2.23 9.03 -22.87
N LEU A 186 -1.35 9.18 -21.86
CA LEU A 186 -1.73 9.59 -20.52
C LEU A 186 -1.42 11.07 -20.27
N PRO A 187 -2.21 11.74 -19.43
CA PRO A 187 -1.78 13.00 -18.83
C PRO A 187 -0.39 12.84 -18.20
N ARG A 188 0.51 13.82 -18.44
CA ARG A 188 1.94 13.70 -18.10
C ARG A 188 2.20 13.21 -16.67
N GLY A 189 1.49 13.78 -15.68
CA GLY A 189 1.67 13.36 -14.29
C GLY A 189 1.32 11.89 -14.05
N LEU A 190 0.28 11.37 -14.70
CA LEU A 190 -0.07 9.95 -14.63
C LEU A 190 0.92 9.09 -15.42
N GLY A 191 1.48 9.61 -16.52
CA GLY A 191 2.57 8.95 -17.24
C GLY A 191 3.81 8.79 -16.38
N VAL A 192 4.17 9.84 -15.62
CA VAL A 192 5.31 9.79 -14.68
C VAL A 192 5.06 8.83 -13.53
N GLU A 193 3.86 8.80 -12.94
CA GLU A 193 3.49 7.81 -11.91
C GLU A 193 3.59 6.39 -12.46
N LYS A 194 3.05 6.15 -13.65
CA LYS A 194 3.14 4.85 -14.31
C LYS A 194 4.59 4.43 -14.52
N LEU A 195 5.44 5.32 -15.04
CA LEU A 195 6.86 5.06 -15.25
C LEU A 195 7.59 4.76 -13.93
N PHE A 196 7.29 5.50 -12.86
CA PHE A 196 7.83 5.22 -11.53
C PHE A 196 7.47 3.81 -11.07
N ARG A 197 6.21 3.42 -11.19
CA ARG A 197 5.71 2.07 -10.83
C ARG A 197 6.40 0.97 -11.62
N GLU A 198 6.56 1.15 -12.93
CA GLU A 198 7.27 0.23 -13.81
C GLU A 198 8.76 0.14 -13.47
N THR A 199 9.38 1.27 -13.15
CA THR A 199 10.79 1.33 -12.72
C THR A 199 10.98 0.61 -11.39
N LEU A 200 10.13 0.88 -10.40
CA LEU A 200 10.18 0.20 -9.10
C LEU A 200 9.99 -1.32 -9.26
N LYS A 201 9.06 -1.74 -10.12
CA LYS A 201 8.82 -3.14 -10.44
C LYS A 201 10.07 -3.81 -11.02
N SER A 202 10.69 -3.18 -12.00
CA SER A 202 11.89 -3.69 -12.66
C SER A 202 13.09 -3.75 -11.71
N VAL A 203 13.40 -2.63 -11.03
CA VAL A 203 14.57 -2.54 -10.14
C VAL A 203 14.45 -3.49 -8.96
N GLY A 204 13.28 -3.61 -8.36
CA GLY A 204 13.03 -4.46 -7.20
C GLY A 204 12.71 -5.91 -7.54
N SER A 205 12.54 -6.24 -8.84
CA SER A 205 12.04 -7.54 -9.28
C SER A 205 10.77 -7.95 -8.55
N PHE A 206 9.85 -6.98 -8.39
CA PHE A 206 8.55 -7.22 -7.79
C PHE A 206 7.59 -7.84 -8.81
N ASP A 207 6.84 -8.86 -8.41
CA ASP A 207 5.79 -9.44 -9.25
C ASP A 207 4.62 -8.47 -9.40
N PHE A 208 4.32 -7.73 -8.32
CA PHE A 208 3.20 -6.80 -8.23
C PHE A 208 3.67 -5.45 -7.73
N VAL A 209 3.33 -4.40 -8.49
CA VAL A 209 3.47 -3.01 -8.05
C VAL A 209 2.18 -2.29 -8.39
N ILE A 210 1.56 -1.69 -7.39
CA ILE A 210 0.31 -0.95 -7.51
C ILE A 210 0.41 0.38 -6.75
N SER A 211 -0.35 1.37 -7.19
CA SER A 211 -0.40 2.68 -6.54
C SER A 211 -1.81 3.05 -6.15
N THR A 212 -1.93 3.67 -4.99
CA THR A 212 -3.16 4.24 -4.45
C THR A 212 -3.04 5.75 -4.45
N LYS A 213 -3.97 6.40 -5.14
CA LYS A 213 -4.04 7.86 -5.17
C LYS A 213 -4.55 8.40 -3.83
N ILE A 214 -3.84 9.37 -3.26
CA ILE A 214 -4.24 10.09 -2.06
C ILE A 214 -4.44 11.56 -2.43
N ASP A 215 -5.66 12.04 -2.29
CA ASP A 215 -6.00 13.43 -2.56
C ASP A 215 -5.67 14.34 -1.37
N LYS A 216 -5.52 15.64 -1.61
CA LYS A 216 -5.32 16.64 -0.55
C LYS A 216 -6.49 16.64 0.43
N ALA A 217 -6.23 16.99 1.68
CA ALA A 217 -7.24 17.04 2.71
C ALA A 217 -8.42 17.96 2.35
N THR A 218 -8.14 19.11 1.75
CA THR A 218 -9.13 20.17 1.47
C THR A 218 -9.41 20.41 -0.03
N ALA A 219 -8.76 19.64 -0.93
CA ALA A 219 -8.90 19.81 -2.37
C ALA A 219 -9.00 18.47 -3.10
N ASP A 220 -9.83 18.39 -4.16
CA ASP A 220 -10.03 17.18 -4.95
C ASP A 220 -8.96 17.08 -6.07
N ARG A 221 -7.70 17.00 -5.65
CA ARG A 221 -6.54 16.80 -6.52
C ARG A 221 -5.51 15.90 -5.85
N PRO A 222 -4.80 15.07 -6.64
CA PRO A 222 -3.77 14.19 -6.10
C PRO A 222 -2.69 14.97 -5.36
N HIS A 223 -2.37 14.51 -4.16
CA HIS A 223 -1.25 15.01 -3.36
C HIS A 223 -0.04 14.10 -3.56
N PHE A 224 -0.22 12.81 -3.30
CA PHE A 224 0.79 11.79 -3.50
C PHE A 224 0.15 10.45 -3.88
N PHE A 225 0.96 9.48 -4.25
CA PHE A 225 0.55 8.09 -4.41
C PHE A 225 1.30 7.23 -3.41
N ILE A 226 0.58 6.36 -2.72
CA ILE A 226 1.20 5.26 -1.99
C ILE A 226 1.44 4.14 -2.97
N THR A 227 2.69 3.93 -3.34
CA THR A 227 3.10 2.86 -4.26
C THR A 227 3.58 1.66 -3.45
N TYR A 228 2.93 0.52 -3.63
CA TYR A 228 3.24 -0.73 -2.94
C TYR A 228 3.82 -1.74 -3.90
N GLY A 229 4.95 -2.34 -3.52
CA GLY A 229 5.61 -3.41 -4.25
C GLY A 229 5.72 -4.69 -3.42
N THR A 230 5.38 -5.84 -4.01
CA THR A 230 5.47 -7.16 -3.37
C THR A 230 5.80 -8.26 -4.38
N LYS A 231 6.42 -9.34 -3.87
CA LYS A 231 6.66 -10.60 -4.61
C LYS A 231 5.63 -11.67 -4.28
N SER A 232 4.59 -11.33 -3.50
CA SER A 232 3.62 -12.28 -2.98
C SER A 232 2.20 -11.95 -3.40
N PRO A 233 1.45 -12.90 -3.98
CA PRO A 233 0.00 -12.75 -4.17
C PRO A 233 -0.75 -12.47 -2.88
N ASP A 234 -0.30 -13.04 -1.75
CA ASP A 234 -0.92 -12.80 -0.44
C ASP A 234 -0.64 -11.38 0.07
N GLY A 235 0.56 -10.83 -0.23
CA GLY A 235 0.88 -9.42 0.00
C GLY A 235 -0.08 -8.51 -0.76
N LEU A 236 -0.29 -8.77 -2.07
CA LEU A 236 -1.24 -8.03 -2.88
C LEU A 236 -2.67 -8.08 -2.32
N LYS A 237 -3.16 -9.27 -1.93
CA LYS A 237 -4.48 -9.44 -1.30
C LYS A 237 -4.60 -8.64 0.01
N THR A 238 -3.56 -8.68 0.84
CA THR A 238 -3.51 -7.98 2.12
C THR A 238 -3.51 -6.48 1.92
N PHE A 239 -2.68 -5.98 1.00
CA PHE A 239 -2.61 -4.55 0.69
C PHE A 239 -3.97 -4.02 0.20
N ARG A 240 -4.61 -4.69 -0.76
CA ARG A 240 -5.93 -4.28 -1.28
C ARG A 240 -7.02 -4.21 -0.21
N LYS A 241 -6.97 -5.11 0.77
CA LYS A 241 -7.87 -5.04 1.93
C LYS A 241 -7.58 -3.79 2.79
N THR A 242 -6.30 -3.58 3.12
CA THR A 242 -5.88 -2.43 3.94
C THR A 242 -6.12 -1.11 3.22
N GLU A 243 -5.88 -1.06 1.90
CA GLU A 243 -6.14 0.10 1.06
C GLU A 243 -7.61 0.56 1.14
N TYR A 244 -8.54 -0.39 1.01
CA TYR A 244 -9.96 -0.08 1.12
C TYR A 244 -10.32 0.53 2.48
N ASP A 245 -9.84 -0.09 3.57
CA ASP A 245 -10.11 0.39 4.93
C ASP A 245 -9.49 1.78 5.15
N ALA A 246 -8.24 1.99 4.67
CA ALA A 246 -7.53 3.26 4.77
C ALA A 246 -8.17 4.38 3.94
N LEU A 247 -8.67 4.08 2.73
CA LEU A 247 -9.33 5.08 1.89
C LEU A 247 -10.66 5.54 2.49
N ARG A 248 -11.42 4.66 3.12
CA ARG A 248 -12.64 5.05 3.86
C ARG A 248 -12.32 6.01 5.00
N GLU A 249 -11.30 5.68 5.79
CA GLU A 249 -10.86 6.56 6.89
C GLU A 249 -10.33 7.90 6.37
N HIS A 250 -9.58 7.87 5.26
CA HIS A 250 -9.10 9.09 4.60
C HIS A 250 -10.27 9.95 4.09
N ALA A 251 -11.29 9.35 3.48
CA ALA A 251 -12.49 10.05 3.01
C ALA A 251 -13.22 10.76 4.17
N ARG A 252 -13.38 10.07 5.29
CA ARG A 252 -13.93 10.64 6.54
C ARG A 252 -13.09 11.82 7.04
N GLY A 253 -11.77 11.63 7.12
CA GLY A 253 -10.83 12.68 7.55
C GLY A 253 -10.88 13.91 6.65
N ARG A 254 -11.00 13.73 5.32
CA ARG A 254 -11.14 14.83 4.36
C ARG A 254 -12.47 15.58 4.53
N ALA A 255 -13.57 14.88 4.75
CA ALA A 255 -14.87 15.53 5.01
C ALA A 255 -14.78 16.45 6.21
N ASN A 256 -14.24 15.94 7.32
CA ASN A 256 -14.05 16.72 8.55
C ASN A 256 -13.10 17.93 8.35
N ALA A 257 -12.05 17.77 7.54
CA ALA A 257 -11.11 18.87 7.25
C ALA A 257 -11.77 19.97 6.39
N LYS A 258 -12.57 19.58 5.39
CA LYS A 258 -13.33 20.52 4.54
C LYS A 258 -14.40 21.25 5.34
N GLU A 259 -15.05 20.55 6.25
CA GLU A 259 -16.04 21.12 7.17
C GLU A 259 -15.42 22.21 8.08
N LYS A 260 -14.34 21.86 8.80
CA LYS A 260 -13.60 22.81 9.63
C LYS A 260 -13.14 24.04 8.86
N LEU A 261 -12.70 23.85 7.61
CA LEU A 261 -12.30 24.97 6.75
C LEU A 261 -13.48 25.90 6.44
N ARG A 262 -14.67 25.34 6.14
CA ARG A 262 -15.89 26.13 5.90
C ARG A 262 -16.35 26.88 7.15
N GLU A 263 -16.36 26.23 8.31
CA GLU A 263 -16.67 26.86 9.59
C GLU A 263 -15.74 28.04 9.91
N GLN A 264 -14.44 27.86 9.67
CA GLN A 264 -13.45 28.93 9.84
C GLN A 264 -13.66 30.10 8.89
N GLN A 265 -14.11 29.84 7.65
CA GLN A 265 -14.37 30.88 6.64
C GLN A 265 -15.71 31.59 6.85
N SER A 266 -16.73 30.89 7.33
CA SER A 266 -18.08 31.42 7.52
C SER A 266 -18.34 31.95 8.91
N ASN A 267 -17.50 31.64 9.90
CA ASN A 267 -17.76 31.82 11.33
C ASN A 267 -19.10 31.22 11.83
N MET A 268 -19.63 30.21 11.10
CA MET A 268 -20.87 29.51 11.45
C MET A 268 -20.58 28.03 11.61
N VAL A 269 -21.20 27.41 12.61
CA VAL A 269 -21.14 25.94 12.80
C VAL A 269 -22.00 25.29 11.74
N ASP A 270 -21.46 24.26 11.06
CA ASP A 270 -22.22 23.47 10.08
C ASP A 270 -23.21 22.56 10.83
N LEU A 271 -24.50 22.82 10.65
CA LEU A 271 -25.58 22.04 11.26
C LEU A 271 -25.66 20.60 10.75
N PHE A 272 -25.00 20.30 9.64
CA PHE A 272 -24.92 18.97 9.04
C PHE A 272 -23.55 18.30 9.24
N ALA A 273 -22.81 18.79 10.24
CA ALA A 273 -21.55 18.20 10.67
C ALA A 273 -21.69 16.68 10.87
N GLY A 274 -20.79 15.92 10.30
CA GLY A 274 -20.80 14.44 10.35
C GLY A 274 -21.58 13.74 9.25
N HIS A 275 -22.68 14.25 8.75
CA HIS A 275 -23.40 13.63 7.64
C HIS A 275 -22.54 13.59 6.35
N GLN A 276 -21.76 14.63 6.10
CA GLN A 276 -20.85 14.67 4.97
C GLN A 276 -19.73 13.63 5.04
N ALA A 277 -19.32 13.23 6.25
CA ALA A 277 -18.33 12.17 6.44
C ALA A 277 -18.89 10.81 6.00
N GLU A 278 -20.15 10.50 6.31
CA GLU A 278 -20.84 9.28 5.87
C GLU A 278 -20.98 9.25 4.36
N VAL A 279 -21.44 10.36 3.73
CA VAL A 279 -21.56 10.46 2.26
C VAL A 279 -20.21 10.28 1.56
N GLN A 280 -19.13 10.80 2.12
CA GLN A 280 -17.79 10.61 1.53
C GLN A 280 -17.27 9.17 1.68
N GLU A 281 -17.64 8.46 2.74
CA GLU A 281 -17.35 7.03 2.86
C GLU A 281 -18.14 6.20 1.85
N GLU A 282 -19.40 6.50 1.64
CA GLU A 282 -20.25 5.88 0.62
C GLU A 282 -19.67 6.06 -0.78
N THR A 283 -19.03 7.20 -1.06
CA THR A 283 -18.33 7.44 -2.34
C THR A 283 -17.23 6.40 -2.61
N ILE A 284 -16.56 5.88 -1.59
CA ILE A 284 -15.55 4.80 -1.77
C ILE A 284 -16.24 3.50 -2.16
N ASP A 285 -17.40 3.19 -1.57
CA ASP A 285 -18.18 2.01 -1.93
C ASP A 285 -18.73 2.12 -3.37
N ASP A 286 -19.13 3.30 -3.81
CA ASP A 286 -19.55 3.57 -5.18
C ASP A 286 -18.40 3.36 -6.17
N ILE A 287 -17.20 3.84 -5.86
CA ILE A 287 -16.00 3.59 -6.65
C ILE A 287 -15.73 2.07 -6.74
N VAL A 288 -15.82 1.35 -5.62
CA VAL A 288 -15.65 -0.11 -5.60
C VAL A 288 -16.72 -0.80 -6.44
N ASN A 289 -17.96 -0.37 -6.38
CA ASN A 289 -19.05 -0.95 -7.17
C ASN A 289 -18.84 -0.72 -8.68
N ALA A 290 -18.46 0.48 -9.10
CA ALA A 290 -18.13 0.76 -10.49
C ALA A 290 -16.93 -0.10 -10.97
N GLN A 291 -15.94 -0.30 -10.13
CA GLN A 291 -14.81 -1.18 -10.44
C GLN A 291 -15.18 -2.66 -10.47
N LYS A 292 -16.15 -3.12 -9.66
CA LYS A 292 -16.70 -4.48 -9.76
C LYS A 292 -17.34 -4.72 -11.12
N GLU A 293 -18.09 -3.77 -11.65
CA GLU A 293 -18.69 -3.88 -12.98
C GLU A 293 -17.62 -3.97 -14.07
N ALA A 294 -16.60 -3.12 -14.03
CA ALA A 294 -15.48 -3.15 -14.96
C ALA A 294 -14.71 -4.48 -14.89
N ALA A 295 -14.40 -4.94 -13.67
CA ALA A 295 -13.72 -6.20 -13.41
C ALA A 295 -14.55 -7.43 -13.87
N SER A 296 -15.88 -7.35 -13.76
CA SER A 296 -16.78 -8.40 -14.28
C SER A 296 -16.68 -8.52 -15.80
N LYS A 297 -16.67 -7.39 -16.52
CA LYS A 297 -16.48 -7.36 -17.97
C LYS A 297 -15.11 -7.89 -18.39
N ASP A 298 -14.04 -7.46 -17.68
CA ASP A 298 -12.68 -7.94 -17.91
C ASP A 298 -12.57 -9.44 -17.65
N LEU A 299 -13.17 -9.97 -16.59
CA LEU A 299 -13.21 -11.42 -16.33
C LEU A 299 -13.83 -12.17 -17.51
N MET A 300 -14.97 -11.70 -18.01
CA MET A 300 -15.66 -12.32 -19.15
C MET A 300 -14.80 -12.31 -20.42
N MET A 301 -14.19 -11.17 -20.75
CA MET A 301 -13.29 -11.06 -21.90
C MET A 301 -12.07 -12.00 -21.77
N ALA A 302 -11.52 -12.10 -20.58
CA ALA A 302 -10.39 -12.98 -20.34
C ALA A 302 -10.74 -14.47 -20.43
N LEU A 303 -11.93 -14.87 -19.97
CA LEU A 303 -12.42 -16.24 -20.12
C LEU A 303 -12.70 -16.58 -21.59
N GLN A 304 -13.19 -15.62 -22.38
CA GLN A 304 -13.36 -15.80 -23.84
C GLN A 304 -12.02 -15.96 -24.56
N LYS A 305 -11.03 -15.16 -24.18
CA LYS A 305 -9.72 -15.12 -24.84
C LYS A 305 -8.81 -16.28 -24.44
N HIS A 306 -8.80 -16.63 -23.15
CA HIS A 306 -7.81 -17.55 -22.58
C HIS A 306 -8.40 -18.86 -22.08
N GLY A 307 -9.73 -19.03 -22.19
CA GLY A 307 -10.44 -20.21 -21.68
C GLY A 307 -10.52 -20.27 -20.16
N PRO A 308 -10.75 -21.47 -19.60
CA PRO A 308 -10.88 -21.69 -18.16
C PRO A 308 -9.64 -21.25 -17.37
N GLN A 309 -9.83 -20.59 -16.24
CA GLN A 309 -8.74 -20.10 -15.38
C GLN A 309 -8.97 -20.51 -13.91
N ARG A 310 -7.90 -20.78 -13.18
CA ARG A 310 -7.99 -20.97 -11.72
C ARG A 310 -8.40 -19.68 -11.05
N PHE A 311 -9.25 -19.77 -10.02
CA PHE A 311 -9.70 -18.61 -9.27
C PHE A 311 -8.53 -17.79 -8.71
N SER A 312 -7.46 -18.43 -8.22
CA SER A 312 -6.24 -17.73 -7.77
C SER A 312 -5.63 -16.83 -8.85
N THR A 313 -5.61 -17.28 -10.12
CA THR A 313 -5.12 -16.48 -11.26
C THR A 313 -6.05 -15.30 -11.54
N VAL A 314 -7.36 -15.53 -11.52
CA VAL A 314 -8.38 -14.48 -11.68
C VAL A 314 -8.22 -13.41 -10.60
N VAL A 315 -8.08 -13.82 -9.33
CA VAL A 315 -7.89 -12.90 -8.20
C VAL A 315 -6.67 -12.00 -8.42
N VAL A 316 -5.52 -12.60 -8.68
CA VAL A 316 -4.26 -11.85 -8.85
C VAL A 316 -4.37 -10.83 -9.99
N ARG A 317 -4.91 -11.23 -11.14
CA ARG A 317 -5.09 -10.34 -12.28
C ARG A 317 -6.00 -9.16 -11.94
N LEU A 318 -7.17 -9.42 -11.37
CA LEU A 318 -8.15 -8.38 -11.07
C LEU A 318 -7.68 -7.46 -9.93
N LEU A 319 -6.97 -7.97 -8.92
CA LEU A 319 -6.39 -7.15 -7.86
C LEU A 319 -5.27 -6.22 -8.36
N GLN A 320 -4.55 -6.58 -9.41
CA GLN A 320 -3.57 -5.67 -10.02
C GLN A 320 -4.24 -4.51 -10.77
N ALA A 321 -5.35 -4.79 -11.47
CA ALA A 321 -6.01 -3.83 -12.32
C ALA A 321 -7.00 -2.91 -11.56
N TYR A 322 -7.62 -3.44 -10.49
CA TYR A 322 -8.74 -2.80 -9.82
C TYR A 322 -8.51 -2.69 -8.31
N MET A 323 -9.02 -1.62 -7.71
CA MET A 323 -9.07 -1.43 -6.25
C MET A 323 -10.20 -2.29 -5.65
N LEU A 324 -10.01 -3.61 -5.68
CA LEU A 324 -10.97 -4.60 -5.18
C LEU A 324 -10.33 -5.46 -4.09
N ARG A 325 -11.17 -5.99 -3.21
CA ARG A 325 -10.78 -7.04 -2.27
C ARG A 325 -11.07 -8.42 -2.89
N GLU A 326 -10.38 -9.46 -2.44
CA GLU A 326 -10.67 -10.85 -2.85
C GLU A 326 -12.15 -11.21 -2.67
N THR A 327 -12.80 -10.69 -1.61
CA THR A 327 -14.23 -10.88 -1.37
C THR A 327 -15.09 -10.32 -2.50
N ASN A 328 -14.76 -9.15 -3.03
CA ASN A 328 -15.47 -8.55 -4.15
C ASN A 328 -15.37 -9.41 -5.42
N ILE A 329 -14.20 -10.00 -5.67
CA ILE A 329 -13.98 -10.89 -6.83
C ILE A 329 -14.78 -12.19 -6.67
N LYS A 330 -14.86 -12.73 -5.44
CA LYS A 330 -15.74 -13.86 -5.13
C LYS A 330 -17.20 -13.54 -5.42
N ASP A 331 -17.65 -12.36 -5.02
CA ASP A 331 -19.03 -11.89 -5.28
C ASP A 331 -19.31 -11.75 -6.78
N ILE A 332 -18.37 -11.17 -7.55
CA ILE A 332 -18.47 -11.10 -9.03
C ILE A 332 -18.68 -12.51 -9.62
N CYS A 333 -17.89 -13.49 -9.20
CA CYS A 333 -18.05 -14.86 -9.70
C CYS A 333 -19.41 -15.45 -9.33
N VAL A 334 -19.86 -15.24 -8.09
CA VAL A 334 -21.18 -15.74 -7.65
C VAL A 334 -22.30 -15.10 -8.46
N ASP A 335 -22.26 -13.79 -8.68
CA ASP A 335 -23.28 -13.06 -9.40
C ASP A 335 -23.32 -13.45 -10.90
N LEU A 336 -22.15 -13.61 -11.53
CA LEU A 336 -22.06 -14.12 -12.89
C LEU A 336 -22.58 -15.56 -13.03
N ALA A 337 -22.35 -16.40 -12.04
CA ALA A 337 -22.88 -17.78 -12.05
C ALA A 337 -24.40 -17.83 -11.85
N LYS A 338 -24.97 -16.97 -11.00
CA LYS A 338 -26.44 -16.88 -10.81
C LYS A 338 -27.17 -16.52 -12.09
N ILE A 339 -26.59 -15.65 -12.93
CA ILE A 339 -27.17 -15.25 -14.22
C ILE A 339 -26.72 -16.14 -15.39
N GLY A 340 -26.04 -17.27 -15.09
CA GLY A 340 -25.64 -18.26 -16.09
C GLY A 340 -24.53 -17.81 -17.06
N ARG A 341 -23.76 -16.76 -16.72
CA ARG A 341 -22.64 -16.28 -17.56
C ARG A 341 -21.35 -17.07 -17.36
N ILE A 342 -21.19 -17.74 -16.22
CA ILE A 342 -20.11 -18.70 -15.94
C ILE A 342 -20.68 -19.92 -15.22
N ASP A 343 -19.99 -21.05 -15.31
CA ASP A 343 -20.35 -22.27 -14.60
C ASP A 343 -20.07 -22.12 -13.09
N ASN A 344 -21.01 -22.61 -12.25
CA ASN A 344 -20.75 -22.77 -10.82
C ASN A 344 -19.97 -24.06 -10.56
N THR A 345 -18.64 -23.96 -10.55
CA THR A 345 -17.73 -25.11 -10.37
C THR A 345 -17.35 -25.36 -8.90
N TRP A 346 -17.73 -24.48 -7.97
CA TRP A 346 -17.35 -24.56 -6.53
C TRP A 346 -18.47 -25.09 -5.63
N GLY A 347 -19.59 -25.52 -6.22
CA GLY A 347 -20.76 -26.06 -5.53
C GLY A 347 -21.84 -25.03 -5.29
N GLY A 348 -23.09 -25.50 -5.20
CA GLY A 348 -24.29 -24.66 -5.11
C GLY A 348 -24.46 -23.92 -3.77
N GLY A 349 -25.50 -23.08 -3.72
CA GLY A 349 -25.89 -22.31 -2.54
C GLY A 349 -25.02 -21.06 -2.29
N SER A 350 -24.76 -20.77 -1.03
CA SER A 350 -23.98 -19.60 -0.60
C SER A 350 -22.44 -19.78 -0.70
N ARG A 351 -21.97 -20.88 -1.26
CA ARG A 351 -20.54 -21.14 -1.40
C ARG A 351 -19.90 -20.18 -2.38
N LYS A 352 -18.67 -19.78 -2.10
CA LYS A 352 -17.86 -18.89 -2.94
C LYS A 352 -16.63 -19.63 -3.44
N PRO A 353 -16.07 -19.28 -4.61
CA PRO A 353 -14.92 -19.94 -5.19
C PRO A 353 -13.69 -19.84 -4.26
N ARG A 354 -12.84 -20.87 -4.29
CA ARG A 354 -11.57 -20.99 -3.59
C ARG A 354 -10.41 -20.98 -4.60
N ASP A 355 -9.21 -20.78 -4.16
CA ASP A 355 -8.01 -20.64 -5.01
C ASP A 355 -7.85 -21.74 -6.07
N ARG A 356 -8.25 -22.99 -5.77
CA ARG A 356 -8.16 -24.16 -6.67
C ARG A 356 -9.32 -24.31 -7.66
N ASP A 357 -10.43 -23.62 -7.43
CA ASP A 357 -11.61 -23.76 -8.29
C ASP A 357 -11.35 -23.13 -9.66
N VAL A 358 -11.94 -23.72 -10.70
CA VAL A 358 -11.76 -23.27 -12.08
C VAL A 358 -12.95 -22.43 -12.51
N ILE A 359 -12.71 -21.21 -12.90
CA ILE A 359 -13.71 -20.31 -13.47
C ILE A 359 -13.73 -20.50 -14.99
N ARG A 360 -14.89 -20.76 -15.54
CA ARG A 360 -15.07 -21.03 -16.98
C ARG A 360 -16.43 -20.54 -17.49
N LEU A 361 -16.52 -20.31 -18.78
CA LEU A 361 -17.78 -20.05 -19.46
C LEU A 361 -18.66 -21.30 -19.43
N PRO A 362 -20.00 -21.15 -19.52
CA PRO A 362 -20.90 -22.28 -19.61
C PRO A 362 -20.55 -23.13 -20.84
N SER A 363 -20.52 -24.45 -20.66
CA SER A 363 -20.46 -25.35 -21.80
C SER A 363 -21.72 -25.14 -22.63
N ALA A 364 -21.57 -25.05 -23.94
CA ALA A 364 -22.74 -25.04 -24.81
C ALA A 364 -23.60 -26.25 -24.44
N ARG A 365 -24.84 -25.99 -23.98
CA ARG A 365 -25.78 -27.09 -23.78
C ARG A 365 -26.05 -27.68 -25.16
N PRO A 366 -25.95 -29.01 -25.31
CA PRO A 366 -26.28 -29.68 -26.57
C PRO A 366 -27.71 -29.42 -27.00
#